data_36e10618fae01c0de083b83c3aa57c84
#
_entry.id   36e10618fae01c0de083b83c3aa57c84
#
_cell.length_a   1.000
_cell.length_b   1.000
_cell.length_c   1.000
_cell.angle_alpha   90.00
_cell.angle_beta   90.00
_cell.angle_gamma   90.00
#
_symmetry.space_group_name_H-M   'P 1'
#
loop_
_entity.id
_entity.type
_entity.pdbx_description
1 polymer ?
#
loop_
_entity_poly.entity_id
_entity_poly.type
_entity_poly.pdbx_seq_one_letter_code
_entity_poly.pdbx_strand_id
1 'polypeptide(L)'
;MRALHFGIGLAIIFAASWAAAQVGADKRRSGTQDMGEALQKMQDDDTANPGMLFVQLGSQSWAKKAGTADKSCADCHGNAGTSMKGVAARYPAIPKGAEAPVDLDGRINLCRTENQKAERLPPESRELLALEAYVAHQSRGLPIAPPADPRLDAFRDQGAAIYRARQGQLNLSCAICHDDNAGRKLAGVTIPEAHPTGYPIYRLEWQTLGSLKRRLRNCLVGIRAEPYASEAPEYVMLELFLMDRAKGMVLEAPGVRP
;
A
#
# COMPACT_ATOMS: atom_id res chain seq x y z
N MET A 1 -33.95 -17.27 77.65
CA MET A 1 -34.46 -17.42 76.28
C MET A 1 -33.77 -16.35 75.42
N ARG A 2 -32.75 -16.71 74.61
CA ARG A 2 -32.04 -15.79 73.71
C ARG A 2 -32.43 -16.15 72.27
N ALA A 3 -33.05 -15.20 71.59
CA ALA A 3 -33.43 -15.33 70.17
C ALA A 3 -32.22 -14.97 69.27
N LEU A 4 -31.78 -15.90 68.40
CA LEU A 4 -30.82 -15.71 67.36
C LEU A 4 -31.51 -15.15 66.11
N HIS A 5 -31.04 -13.97 65.63
CA HIS A 5 -31.45 -13.42 64.36
C HIS A 5 -30.44 -13.82 63.30
N PHE A 6 -30.87 -14.62 62.35
CA PHE A 6 -30.09 -14.92 61.11
C PHE A 6 -30.36 -13.82 60.08
N GLY A 7 -29.35 -13.03 59.80
CA GLY A 7 -29.41 -12.07 58.69
C GLY A 7 -28.96 -12.78 57.39
N ILE A 8 -29.87 -12.82 56.41
CA ILE A 8 -29.60 -13.30 55.05
C ILE A 8 -29.06 -12.14 54.26
N GLY A 9 -27.73 -12.16 53.97
CA GLY A 9 -27.06 -11.22 53.10
C GLY A 9 -27.33 -11.61 51.63
N LEU A 10 -28.03 -10.75 50.91
CA LEU A 10 -28.29 -10.88 49.47
C LEU A 10 -27.06 -10.38 48.69
N ALA A 11 -26.23 -11.27 48.16
CA ALA A 11 -25.13 -10.94 47.28
C ALA A 11 -25.64 -10.65 45.85
N ILE A 12 -25.66 -9.38 45.46
CA ILE A 12 -25.97 -8.97 44.10
C ILE A 12 -24.71 -9.17 43.24
N ILE A 13 -24.73 -10.19 42.38
CA ILE A 13 -23.69 -10.43 41.40
C ILE A 13 -23.94 -9.50 40.19
N PHE A 14 -23.16 -8.45 40.03
CA PHE A 14 -23.13 -7.64 38.81
C PHE A 14 -22.45 -8.44 37.69
N ALA A 15 -23.22 -9.04 36.83
CA ALA A 15 -22.73 -9.60 35.57
C ALA A 15 -22.44 -8.43 34.60
N ALA A 16 -21.22 -8.02 34.50
CA ALA A 16 -20.75 -7.08 33.46
C ALA A 16 -20.82 -7.81 32.12
N SER A 17 -21.87 -7.56 31.35
CA SER A 17 -21.98 -8.00 29.95
C SER A 17 -20.96 -7.23 29.11
N TRP A 18 -19.85 -7.88 28.77
CA TRP A 18 -18.96 -7.39 27.73
C TRP A 18 -19.66 -7.56 26.38
N ALA A 19 -20.28 -6.51 25.89
CA ALA A 19 -20.70 -6.41 24.50
C ALA A 19 -19.44 -6.29 23.66
N ALA A 20 -18.90 -7.42 23.21
CA ALA A 20 -17.94 -7.43 22.10
C ALA A 20 -18.70 -6.88 20.89
N ALA A 21 -18.40 -5.65 20.49
CA ALA A 21 -18.86 -5.11 19.23
C ALA A 21 -18.36 -6.07 18.14
N GLN A 22 -19.25 -6.83 17.54
CA GLN A 22 -18.95 -7.61 16.35
C GLN A 22 -18.65 -6.58 15.24
N VAL A 23 -17.37 -6.27 15.02
CA VAL A 23 -16.93 -5.59 13.81
C VAL A 23 -17.34 -6.53 12.68
N GLY A 24 -18.34 -6.13 11.89
CA GLY A 24 -18.78 -6.90 10.74
C GLY A 24 -17.57 -7.23 9.87
N ALA A 25 -17.49 -8.47 9.40
CA ALA A 25 -16.37 -8.90 8.55
C ALA A 25 -16.22 -7.94 7.38
N ASP A 26 -15.01 -7.46 7.14
CA ASP A 26 -14.70 -6.58 6.01
C ASP A 26 -15.03 -7.33 4.71
N LYS A 27 -15.96 -6.80 3.93
CA LYS A 27 -16.40 -7.41 2.67
C LYS A 27 -15.53 -7.02 1.49
N ARG A 28 -14.64 -6.04 1.66
CA ARG A 28 -13.73 -5.60 0.60
C ARG A 28 -12.75 -6.72 0.28
N ARG A 29 -12.42 -6.84 -1.01
CA ARG A 29 -11.52 -7.88 -1.50
C ARG A 29 -10.19 -7.29 -1.91
N SER A 30 -9.10 -7.95 -1.56
CA SER A 30 -7.81 -7.69 -2.17
C SER A 30 -7.73 -8.41 -3.53
N GLY A 31 -6.90 -7.88 -4.43
CA GLY A 31 -6.70 -8.53 -5.72
C GLY A 31 -6.07 -9.95 -5.61
N THR A 32 -5.52 -10.33 -4.46
CA THR A 32 -5.04 -11.69 -4.16
C THR A 32 -6.20 -12.68 -4.13
N GLN A 33 -7.31 -12.29 -3.52
CA GLN A 33 -8.50 -13.14 -3.39
C GLN A 33 -9.20 -13.41 -4.73
N ASP A 34 -8.87 -12.63 -5.77
CA ASP A 34 -9.42 -12.81 -7.12
C ASP A 34 -8.55 -13.73 -8.01
N MET A 35 -7.44 -14.24 -7.48
CA MET A 35 -6.51 -15.12 -8.18
C MET A 35 -6.79 -16.59 -7.88
N GLY A 36 -6.27 -17.47 -8.77
CA GLY A 36 -6.23 -18.89 -8.51
C GLY A 36 -5.32 -19.26 -7.33
N GLU A 37 -5.63 -20.37 -6.67
CA GLU A 37 -4.92 -20.84 -5.45
C GLU A 37 -3.39 -20.95 -5.64
N ALA A 38 -2.91 -21.35 -6.81
CA ALA A 38 -1.48 -21.47 -7.11
C ALA A 38 -0.75 -20.13 -6.99
N LEU A 39 -1.37 -19.03 -7.48
CA LEU A 39 -0.78 -17.70 -7.38
C LEU A 39 -0.88 -17.12 -5.96
N GLN A 40 -1.96 -17.43 -5.24
CA GLN A 40 -2.08 -17.05 -3.83
C GLN A 40 -0.96 -17.72 -3.01
N LYS A 41 -0.76 -19.02 -3.17
CA LYS A 41 0.34 -19.76 -2.52
C LYS A 41 1.72 -19.22 -2.91
N MET A 42 1.93 -18.88 -4.20
CA MET A 42 3.17 -18.27 -4.65
C MET A 42 3.43 -16.93 -3.96
N GLN A 43 2.41 -16.10 -3.77
CA GLN A 43 2.56 -14.83 -3.06
C GLN A 43 2.88 -15.02 -1.57
N ASP A 44 2.25 -16.00 -0.93
CA ASP A 44 2.33 -16.20 0.52
C ASP A 44 3.61 -16.91 0.95
N ASP A 45 4.24 -17.67 0.05
CA ASP A 45 5.51 -18.37 0.29
C ASP A 45 6.69 -17.49 -0.15
N ASP A 46 7.45 -16.97 0.81
CA ASP A 46 8.62 -16.12 0.55
C ASP A 46 9.71 -16.81 -0.31
N THR A 47 9.75 -18.14 -0.33
CA THR A 47 10.70 -18.90 -1.16
C THR A 47 10.24 -19.04 -2.61
N ALA A 48 8.94 -18.95 -2.86
CA ALA A 48 8.31 -19.05 -4.17
C ALA A 48 7.96 -17.67 -4.77
N ASN A 49 7.82 -16.64 -3.94
CA ASN A 49 7.48 -15.29 -4.38
C ASN A 49 8.67 -14.59 -5.06
N PRO A 50 8.62 -14.37 -6.39
CA PRO A 50 9.76 -13.77 -7.09
C PRO A 50 10.00 -12.29 -6.70
N GLY A 51 9.02 -11.62 -6.10
CA GLY A 51 9.19 -10.27 -5.53
C GLY A 51 10.20 -10.25 -4.37
N MET A 52 10.43 -11.37 -3.69
CA MET A 52 11.40 -11.48 -2.61
C MET A 52 12.85 -11.32 -3.08
N LEU A 53 13.16 -11.57 -4.35
CA LEU A 53 14.47 -11.23 -4.93
C LEU A 53 14.73 -9.71 -4.90
N PHE A 54 13.69 -8.91 -5.11
CA PHE A 54 13.79 -7.45 -5.01
C PHE A 54 13.91 -7.00 -3.55
N VAL A 55 13.20 -7.65 -2.62
CA VAL A 55 13.37 -7.39 -1.17
C VAL A 55 14.82 -7.64 -0.75
N GLN A 56 15.43 -8.74 -1.22
CA GLN A 56 16.83 -9.05 -0.93
C GLN A 56 17.81 -8.01 -1.54
N LEU A 57 17.59 -7.59 -2.79
CA LEU A 57 18.37 -6.51 -3.43
C LEU A 57 18.19 -5.18 -2.68
N GLY A 58 16.96 -4.87 -2.25
CA GLY A 58 16.67 -3.68 -1.45
C GLY A 58 17.37 -3.68 -0.11
N SER A 59 17.46 -4.83 0.55
CA SER A 59 18.26 -5.00 1.78
C SER A 59 19.74 -4.69 1.57
N GLN A 60 20.30 -5.12 0.44
CA GLN A 60 21.70 -4.79 0.07
C GLN A 60 21.85 -3.28 -0.20
N SER A 61 20.92 -2.68 -0.97
CA SER A 61 20.90 -1.25 -1.27
C SER A 61 20.71 -0.39 -0.02
N TRP A 62 19.96 -0.87 0.97
CA TRP A 62 19.74 -0.21 2.26
C TRP A 62 21.02 0.01 3.05
N ALA A 63 21.93 -0.96 3.01
CA ALA A 63 23.22 -0.90 3.68
C ALA A 63 24.32 -0.21 2.84
N LYS A 64 24.08 -0.02 1.53
CA LYS A 64 25.07 0.56 0.61
C LYS A 64 25.15 2.07 0.76
N LYS A 65 26.33 2.59 0.98
CA LYS A 65 26.62 4.03 0.99
C LYS A 65 26.46 4.64 -0.39
N ALA A 66 26.00 5.88 -0.45
CA ALA A 66 25.75 6.60 -1.69
C ALA A 66 26.00 8.11 -1.53
N GLY A 67 26.21 8.76 -2.69
CA GLY A 67 26.38 10.20 -2.80
C GLY A 67 27.65 10.74 -2.14
N THR A 68 27.81 12.08 -2.18
CA THR A 68 28.96 12.74 -1.62
C THR A 68 28.95 12.81 -0.08
N ALA A 69 27.81 12.56 0.55
CA ALA A 69 27.72 12.42 1.99
C ALA A 69 28.20 11.05 2.51
N ASP A 70 28.50 10.10 1.64
CA ASP A 70 28.96 8.73 1.96
C ASP A 70 28.08 8.07 3.04
N LYS A 71 26.75 8.18 2.89
CA LYS A 71 25.77 7.63 3.82
C LYS A 71 24.91 6.57 3.18
N SER A 72 24.61 5.53 3.95
CA SER A 72 23.58 4.52 3.62
C SER A 72 22.23 4.89 4.26
N CYS A 73 21.16 4.21 3.86
CA CYS A 73 19.88 4.31 4.57
C CYS A 73 20.04 3.80 6.03
N ALA A 74 20.82 2.73 6.22
CA ALA A 74 21.10 2.14 7.52
C ALA A 74 21.83 3.10 8.47
N ASP A 75 22.72 3.98 7.98
CA ASP A 75 23.44 4.95 8.81
C ASP A 75 22.50 5.94 9.53
N CYS A 76 21.33 6.22 8.95
CA CYS A 76 20.34 7.13 9.53
C CYS A 76 19.17 6.38 10.19
N HIS A 77 18.75 5.28 9.62
CA HIS A 77 17.53 4.55 10.03
C HIS A 77 17.82 3.26 10.80
N GLY A 78 19.06 2.79 10.83
CA GLY A 78 19.44 1.53 11.48
C GLY A 78 18.79 0.30 10.81
N ASN A 79 18.31 -0.61 11.65
CA ASN A 79 17.63 -1.82 11.18
C ASN A 79 16.23 -1.52 10.63
N ALA A 80 15.99 -1.84 9.36
CA ALA A 80 14.71 -1.57 8.69
C ALA A 80 13.54 -2.32 9.32
N GLY A 81 13.74 -3.54 9.81
CA GLY A 81 12.70 -4.32 10.48
C GLY A 81 12.08 -3.62 11.68
N THR A 82 12.85 -2.72 12.32
CA THR A 82 12.37 -1.88 13.42
C THR A 82 11.91 -0.51 12.93
N SER A 83 12.74 0.20 12.18
CA SER A 83 12.52 1.60 11.82
C SER A 83 11.51 1.80 10.68
N MET A 84 11.38 0.82 9.79
CA MET A 84 10.46 0.88 8.64
C MET A 84 9.15 0.12 8.86
N LYS A 85 8.96 -0.50 10.02
CA LYS A 85 7.72 -1.20 10.35
C LYS A 85 6.52 -0.25 10.23
N GLY A 86 5.55 -0.59 9.38
CA GLY A 86 4.35 0.19 9.11
C GLY A 86 4.58 1.49 8.31
N VAL A 87 5.80 1.75 7.82
CA VAL A 87 6.09 2.98 7.06
C VAL A 87 5.32 2.99 5.74
N ALA A 88 5.42 1.93 4.92
CA ALA A 88 4.72 1.87 3.63
C ALA A 88 3.19 1.97 3.78
N ALA A 89 2.64 1.43 4.86
CA ALA A 89 1.20 1.50 5.14
C ALA A 89 0.66 2.93 5.36
N ARG A 90 1.53 3.93 5.53
CA ARG A 90 1.20 5.34 5.78
C ARG A 90 1.51 6.27 4.61
N TYR A 91 1.90 5.74 3.45
CA TYR A 91 2.14 6.54 2.25
C TYR A 91 0.94 6.45 1.30
N PRO A 92 0.68 7.50 0.50
CA PRO A 92 1.36 8.80 0.41
C PRO A 92 1.19 9.68 1.64
N ALA A 93 2.18 10.54 1.90
CA ALA A 93 2.21 11.45 3.04
C ALA A 93 2.90 12.76 2.69
N ILE A 94 2.60 13.85 3.41
CA ILE A 94 3.29 15.13 3.27
C ILE A 94 4.55 15.11 4.14
N PRO A 95 5.76 15.21 3.55
CA PRO A 95 7.00 15.30 4.32
C PRO A 95 7.02 16.56 5.20
N LYS A 96 7.79 16.51 6.29
CA LYS A 96 7.99 17.69 7.13
C LYS A 96 8.57 18.85 6.30
N GLY A 97 7.91 19.99 6.32
CA GLY A 97 8.33 21.19 5.58
C GLY A 97 7.91 21.22 4.11
N ALA A 98 7.22 20.19 3.63
CA ALA A 98 6.62 20.18 2.29
C ALA A 98 5.15 20.60 2.32
N GLU A 99 4.63 21.03 1.16
CA GLU A 99 3.23 21.44 0.97
C GLU A 99 2.40 20.38 0.25
N ALA A 100 3.05 19.45 -0.45
CA ALA A 100 2.39 18.40 -1.24
C ALA A 100 2.79 17.00 -0.77
N PRO A 101 1.89 16.01 -0.93
CA PRO A 101 2.20 14.63 -0.63
C PRO A 101 3.20 14.04 -1.61
N VAL A 102 3.98 13.09 -1.11
CA VAL A 102 4.81 12.19 -1.92
C VAL A 102 4.43 10.75 -1.60
N ASP A 103 4.58 9.88 -2.56
CA ASP A 103 4.55 8.44 -2.36
C ASP A 103 5.87 7.91 -1.77
N LEU A 104 5.97 6.60 -1.59
CA LEU A 104 7.16 6.00 -1.00
C LEU A 104 8.39 6.15 -1.91
N ASP A 105 8.25 6.03 -3.22
CA ASP A 105 9.30 6.29 -4.22
C ASP A 105 9.86 7.70 -4.11
N GLY A 106 8.96 8.69 -4.09
CA GLY A 106 9.31 10.10 -3.93
C GLY A 106 10.05 10.34 -2.62
N ARG A 107 9.60 9.71 -1.53
CA ARG A 107 10.26 9.82 -0.22
C ARG A 107 11.66 9.21 -0.21
N ILE A 108 11.85 8.05 -0.83
CA ILE A 108 13.17 7.43 -0.98
C ILE A 108 14.10 8.39 -1.73
N ASN A 109 13.64 8.94 -2.85
CA ASN A 109 14.42 9.87 -3.66
C ASN A 109 14.73 11.20 -2.94
N LEU A 110 13.79 11.73 -2.13
CA LEU A 110 14.07 12.88 -1.27
C LEU A 110 15.18 12.58 -0.24
N CYS A 111 15.15 11.41 0.40
CA CYS A 111 16.24 11.02 1.31
C CYS A 111 17.59 10.91 0.60
N ARG A 112 17.60 10.39 -0.64
CA ARG A 112 18.83 10.28 -1.44
C ARG A 112 19.41 11.65 -1.75
N THR A 113 18.61 12.58 -2.25
CA THR A 113 19.08 13.90 -2.66
C THR A 113 19.43 14.79 -1.48
N GLU A 114 18.58 14.82 -0.44
CA GLU A 114 18.74 15.73 0.69
C GLU A 114 19.76 15.26 1.72
N ASN A 115 19.82 13.95 2.01
CA ASN A 115 20.64 13.43 3.11
C ASN A 115 21.87 12.65 2.63
N GLN A 116 21.77 11.89 1.55
CA GLN A 116 22.92 11.17 0.97
C GLN A 116 23.70 12.04 -0.02
N LYS A 117 23.11 13.13 -0.52
CA LYS A 117 23.68 13.95 -1.62
C LYS A 117 23.98 13.08 -2.84
N ALA A 118 23.11 12.13 -3.11
CA ALA A 118 23.14 11.21 -4.23
C ALA A 118 22.12 11.62 -5.30
N GLU A 119 22.34 11.19 -6.52
CA GLU A 119 21.36 11.37 -7.60
C GLU A 119 20.06 10.62 -7.32
N ARG A 120 18.97 11.13 -7.86
CA ARG A 120 17.68 10.45 -7.86
C ARG A 120 17.79 9.13 -8.62
N LEU A 121 17.15 8.11 -8.12
CA LEU A 121 16.95 6.88 -8.88
C LEU A 121 15.83 7.10 -9.90
N PRO A 122 16.01 6.68 -11.16
CA PRO A 122 14.96 6.81 -12.17
C PRO A 122 13.68 6.06 -11.76
N PRO A 123 12.49 6.57 -12.12
CA PRO A 123 11.23 5.83 -11.95
C PRO A 123 11.33 4.43 -12.56
N GLU A 124 10.75 3.43 -11.89
CA GLU A 124 10.76 2.01 -12.30
C GLU A 124 12.18 1.40 -12.42
N SER A 125 13.24 2.09 -11.99
CA SER A 125 14.57 1.47 -11.94
C SER A 125 14.58 0.31 -10.94
N ARG A 126 15.38 -0.71 -11.26
CA ARG A 126 15.50 -1.90 -10.42
C ARG A 126 15.92 -1.57 -8.99
N GLU A 127 16.78 -0.58 -8.81
CA GLU A 127 17.26 -0.17 -7.49
C GLU A 127 16.16 0.54 -6.68
N LEU A 128 15.38 1.43 -7.31
CA LEU A 128 14.27 2.11 -6.65
C LEU A 128 13.18 1.12 -6.22
N LEU A 129 12.75 0.26 -7.15
CA LEU A 129 11.76 -0.79 -6.87
C LEU A 129 12.24 -1.78 -5.79
N ALA A 130 13.54 -2.08 -5.75
CA ALA A 130 14.10 -2.93 -4.72
C ALA A 130 14.07 -2.27 -3.34
N LEU A 131 14.44 -1.01 -3.24
CA LEU A 131 14.34 -0.24 -1.98
C LEU A 131 12.88 -0.10 -1.53
N GLU A 132 11.97 0.23 -2.46
CA GLU A 132 10.53 0.29 -2.19
C GLU A 132 10.01 -1.05 -1.67
N ALA A 133 10.33 -2.17 -2.35
CA ALA A 133 9.91 -3.50 -1.93
C ALA A 133 10.45 -3.88 -0.54
N TYR A 134 11.71 -3.55 -0.27
CA TYR A 134 12.31 -3.82 1.03
C TYR A 134 11.63 -3.06 2.16
N VAL A 135 11.33 -1.76 1.96
CA VAL A 135 10.60 -0.95 2.95
C VAL A 135 9.15 -1.41 3.07
N ALA A 136 8.47 -1.68 1.96
CA ALA A 136 7.09 -2.15 1.96
C ALA A 136 6.93 -3.51 2.66
N HIS A 137 7.88 -4.41 2.46
CA HIS A 137 7.91 -5.71 3.12
C HIS A 137 7.93 -5.60 4.65
N GLN A 138 8.55 -4.54 5.23
CA GLN A 138 8.51 -4.29 6.68
C GLN A 138 7.12 -3.91 7.20
N SER A 139 6.18 -3.64 6.30
CA SER A 139 4.78 -3.34 6.63
C SER A 139 3.82 -4.48 6.28
N ARG A 140 4.32 -5.60 5.71
CA ARG A 140 3.51 -6.77 5.35
C ARG A 140 2.78 -7.31 6.58
N GLY A 141 1.51 -7.63 6.41
CA GLY A 141 0.65 -8.10 7.50
C GLY A 141 0.07 -7.00 8.40
N LEU A 142 0.49 -5.74 8.21
CA LEU A 142 -0.06 -4.61 8.96
C LEU A 142 -1.23 -3.96 8.22
N PRO A 143 -2.16 -3.32 8.94
CA PRO A 143 -3.25 -2.60 8.31
C PRO A 143 -2.73 -1.35 7.56
N ILE A 144 -3.28 -1.11 6.37
CA ILE A 144 -3.12 0.15 5.64
C ILE A 144 -3.72 1.27 6.48
N ALA A 145 -2.92 2.29 6.77
CA ALA A 145 -3.28 3.37 7.68
C ALA A 145 -2.80 4.74 7.15
N PRO A 146 -3.40 5.27 6.07
CA PRO A 146 -3.06 6.59 5.54
C PRO A 146 -3.13 7.65 6.64
N PRO A 147 -2.29 8.69 6.60
CA PRO A 147 -2.28 9.73 7.62
C PRO A 147 -3.62 10.46 7.72
N ALA A 148 -4.07 10.71 8.95
CA ALA A 148 -5.22 11.57 9.23
C ALA A 148 -4.81 13.05 9.26
N ASP A 149 -4.09 13.51 8.23
CA ASP A 149 -3.63 14.88 8.07
C ASP A 149 -4.64 15.66 7.20
N PRO A 150 -5.30 16.71 7.73
CA PRO A 150 -6.30 17.48 6.97
C PRO A 150 -5.72 18.14 5.71
N ARG A 151 -4.42 18.40 5.66
CA ARG A 151 -3.76 18.94 4.45
C ARG A 151 -3.84 17.98 3.25
N LEU A 152 -4.08 16.69 3.50
CA LEU A 152 -4.26 15.67 2.47
C LEU A 152 -5.66 15.65 1.84
N ASP A 153 -6.66 16.28 2.47
CA ASP A 153 -8.06 16.15 2.04
C ASP A 153 -8.28 16.65 0.61
N ALA A 154 -7.74 17.83 0.28
CA ALA A 154 -7.84 18.36 -1.09
C ALA A 154 -7.16 17.46 -2.14
N PHE A 155 -6.07 16.80 -1.79
CA PHE A 155 -5.37 15.85 -2.69
C PHE A 155 -6.14 14.54 -2.82
N ARG A 156 -6.80 14.05 -1.75
CA ARG A 156 -7.72 12.90 -1.82
C ARG A 156 -8.90 13.18 -2.75
N ASP A 157 -9.51 14.37 -2.63
CA ASP A 157 -10.63 14.77 -3.47
C ASP A 157 -10.22 14.85 -4.94
N GLN A 158 -9.04 15.39 -5.25
CA GLN A 158 -8.47 15.38 -6.59
C GLN A 158 -8.24 13.96 -7.11
N GLY A 159 -7.65 13.07 -6.29
CA GLY A 159 -7.49 11.65 -6.62
C GLY A 159 -8.82 10.96 -6.89
N ALA A 160 -9.85 11.25 -6.08
CA ALA A 160 -11.20 10.75 -6.27
C ALA A 160 -11.84 11.28 -7.55
N ALA A 161 -11.60 12.55 -7.91
CA ALA A 161 -12.07 13.15 -9.15
C ALA A 161 -11.42 12.47 -10.37
N ILE A 162 -10.09 12.26 -10.36
CA ILE A 162 -9.37 11.55 -11.42
C ILE A 162 -9.89 10.10 -11.54
N TYR A 163 -10.12 9.40 -10.45
CA TYR A 163 -10.63 8.03 -10.44
C TYR A 163 -12.01 7.90 -11.11
N ARG A 164 -12.87 8.93 -10.99
CA ARG A 164 -14.22 8.96 -11.56
C ARG A 164 -14.28 9.59 -12.94
N ALA A 165 -13.27 10.39 -13.33
CA ALA A 165 -13.25 11.05 -14.62
C ALA A 165 -13.16 10.06 -15.77
N ARG A 166 -14.04 10.22 -16.76
CA ARG A 166 -13.97 9.48 -18.02
C ARG A 166 -12.82 9.99 -18.86
N GLN A 167 -12.00 9.10 -19.39
CA GLN A 167 -10.79 9.42 -20.12
C GLN A 167 -10.62 8.50 -21.32
N GLY A 168 -9.70 8.91 -22.20
CA GLY A 168 -9.30 8.12 -23.36
C GLY A 168 -10.37 7.97 -24.43
N GLN A 169 -9.98 7.35 -25.53
CA GLN A 169 -10.88 7.13 -26.67
C GLN A 169 -12.03 6.19 -26.34
N LEU A 170 -11.85 5.31 -25.33
CA LEU A 170 -12.90 4.40 -24.89
C LEU A 170 -13.87 5.07 -23.90
N ASN A 171 -13.62 6.33 -23.52
CA ASN A 171 -14.47 7.10 -22.60
C ASN A 171 -14.82 6.33 -21.32
N LEU A 172 -13.82 5.70 -20.70
CA LEU A 172 -13.95 4.92 -19.48
C LEU A 172 -13.29 5.63 -18.30
N SER A 173 -13.76 5.32 -17.09
CA SER A 173 -13.12 5.74 -15.83
C SER A 173 -12.64 4.52 -15.04
N CYS A 174 -11.79 4.75 -14.04
CA CYS A 174 -11.40 3.68 -13.11
C CYS A 174 -12.63 3.10 -12.41
N ALA A 175 -13.56 3.95 -11.97
CA ALA A 175 -14.80 3.55 -11.29
C ALA A 175 -15.66 2.60 -12.13
N ILE A 176 -15.80 2.83 -13.44
CA ILE A 176 -16.59 1.94 -14.32
C ILE A 176 -16.08 0.51 -14.27
N CYS A 177 -14.75 0.31 -14.24
CA CYS A 177 -14.18 -1.03 -14.13
C CYS A 177 -14.19 -1.53 -12.67
N HIS A 178 -13.67 -0.73 -11.75
CA HIS A 178 -13.32 -1.19 -10.41
C HIS A 178 -14.41 -1.03 -9.34
N ASP A 179 -15.48 -0.28 -9.65
CA ASP A 179 -16.68 -0.19 -8.80
C ASP A 179 -17.85 -0.91 -9.49
N ASP A 180 -18.24 -0.48 -10.71
CA ASP A 180 -19.46 -0.98 -11.37
C ASP A 180 -19.29 -2.40 -11.95
N ASN A 181 -18.08 -2.79 -12.32
CA ASN A 181 -17.76 -4.09 -12.94
C ASN A 181 -16.75 -4.92 -12.13
N ALA A 182 -16.50 -4.60 -10.86
CA ALA A 182 -15.67 -5.41 -9.98
C ALA A 182 -16.22 -6.84 -9.90
N GLY A 183 -15.33 -7.83 -9.88
CA GLY A 183 -15.68 -9.24 -9.86
C GLY A 183 -16.03 -9.83 -11.25
N ARG A 184 -16.30 -9.01 -12.27
CA ARG A 184 -16.47 -9.48 -13.65
C ARG A 184 -15.13 -9.79 -14.31
N LYS A 185 -15.14 -10.44 -15.45
CA LYS A 185 -13.92 -10.80 -16.20
C LYS A 185 -13.70 -9.87 -17.38
N LEU A 186 -12.45 -9.43 -17.53
CA LEU A 186 -11.94 -8.75 -18.71
C LEU A 186 -10.77 -9.56 -19.27
N ALA A 187 -10.85 -10.03 -20.50
CA ALA A 187 -9.81 -10.86 -21.12
C ALA A 187 -9.38 -12.06 -20.25
N GLY A 188 -10.34 -12.70 -19.57
CA GLY A 188 -10.08 -13.86 -18.71
C GLY A 188 -9.65 -13.56 -17.28
N VAL A 189 -9.27 -12.31 -16.98
CA VAL A 189 -8.82 -11.86 -15.65
C VAL A 189 -9.97 -11.19 -14.90
N THR A 190 -10.12 -11.50 -13.61
CA THR A 190 -11.11 -10.83 -12.75
C THR A 190 -10.73 -9.37 -12.54
N ILE A 191 -11.68 -8.45 -12.71
CA ILE A 191 -11.52 -7.03 -12.40
C ILE A 191 -11.57 -6.87 -10.89
N PRO A 192 -10.47 -6.43 -10.23
CA PRO A 192 -10.45 -6.25 -8.78
C PRO A 192 -11.13 -4.95 -8.34
N GLU A 193 -11.40 -4.80 -7.05
CA GLU A 193 -11.98 -3.59 -6.44
C GLU A 193 -10.99 -2.41 -6.30
N ALA A 194 -9.82 -2.46 -6.94
CA ALA A 194 -8.78 -1.43 -6.90
C ALA A 194 -8.26 -1.08 -5.48
N HIS A 195 -8.05 -2.09 -4.65
CA HIS A 195 -7.35 -1.95 -3.38
C HIS A 195 -5.86 -2.25 -3.58
N PRO A 196 -4.92 -1.30 -3.38
CA PRO A 196 -3.50 -1.46 -3.72
C PRO A 196 -2.71 -2.18 -2.62
N THR A 197 -3.23 -3.28 -2.10
CA THR A 197 -2.69 -4.00 -0.95
C THR A 197 -1.33 -4.64 -1.19
N GLY A 198 -0.97 -4.95 -2.45
CA GLY A 198 0.22 -5.76 -2.78
C GLY A 198 1.40 -5.00 -3.39
N TYR A 199 1.37 -3.65 -3.44
CA TYR A 199 2.41 -2.89 -4.13
C TYR A 199 3.63 -2.58 -3.25
N PRO A 200 4.86 -2.57 -3.90
CA PRO A 200 5.14 -2.92 -5.29
C PRO A 200 4.85 -4.38 -5.58
N ILE A 201 4.52 -4.68 -6.85
CA ILE A 201 3.93 -5.96 -7.23
C ILE A 201 4.75 -6.66 -8.32
N TYR A 202 5.02 -7.97 -8.17
CA TYR A 202 5.57 -8.77 -9.25
C TYR A 202 4.45 -9.24 -10.18
N ARG A 203 4.57 -8.93 -11.47
CA ARG A 203 3.64 -9.45 -12.45
C ARG A 203 4.30 -10.48 -13.35
N LEU A 204 3.65 -11.63 -13.51
CA LEU A 204 4.15 -12.69 -14.38
C LEU A 204 4.23 -12.22 -15.85
N GLU A 205 3.28 -11.39 -16.30
CA GLU A 205 3.32 -10.78 -17.64
C GLU A 205 4.50 -9.83 -17.84
N TRP A 206 5.00 -9.19 -16.77
CA TRP A 206 6.13 -8.27 -16.86
C TRP A 206 7.47 -8.96 -16.60
N GLN A 207 7.45 -10.14 -15.98
CA GLN A 207 8.64 -10.84 -15.49
C GLN A 207 9.52 -9.97 -14.58
N THR A 208 8.91 -9.00 -13.89
CA THR A 208 9.58 -8.07 -13.00
C THR A 208 8.62 -7.46 -11.99
N LEU A 209 9.20 -6.80 -10.99
CA LEU A 209 8.46 -5.94 -10.07
C LEU A 209 8.05 -4.64 -10.78
N GLY A 210 6.95 -4.04 -10.35
CA GLY A 210 6.52 -2.72 -10.80
C GLY A 210 5.76 -1.97 -9.70
N SER A 211 5.83 -0.65 -9.74
CA SER A 211 5.10 0.22 -8.84
C SER A 211 3.60 0.28 -9.14
N LEU A 212 2.82 0.86 -8.22
CA LEU A 212 1.42 1.20 -8.49
C LEU A 212 1.29 2.18 -9.64
N LYS A 213 2.19 3.14 -9.79
CA LYS A 213 2.23 4.09 -10.92
C LYS A 213 2.30 3.37 -12.26
N ARG A 214 3.18 2.38 -12.40
CA ARG A 214 3.26 1.56 -13.62
C ARG A 214 1.92 0.89 -13.93
N ARG A 215 1.24 0.36 -12.91
CA ARG A 215 -0.09 -0.24 -13.10
C ARG A 215 -1.14 0.77 -13.54
N LEU A 216 -1.17 1.94 -12.93
CA LEU A 216 -2.09 3.03 -13.29
C LEU A 216 -1.85 3.50 -14.73
N ARG A 217 -0.59 3.67 -15.14
CA ARG A 217 -0.23 3.96 -16.54
C ARG A 217 -0.76 2.90 -17.51
N ASN A 218 -0.60 1.63 -17.17
CA ASN A 218 -1.10 0.53 -18.03
C ASN A 218 -2.63 0.56 -18.15
N CYS A 219 -3.36 0.93 -17.10
CA CYS A 219 -4.81 1.10 -17.17
C CYS A 219 -5.18 2.28 -18.09
N LEU A 220 -4.47 3.42 -18.01
CA LEU A 220 -4.70 4.56 -18.91
C LEU A 220 -4.44 4.17 -20.38
N VAL A 221 -3.33 3.50 -20.67
CA VAL A 221 -3.05 2.97 -22.02
C VAL A 221 -4.15 2.02 -22.48
N GLY A 222 -4.61 1.12 -21.59
CA GLY A 222 -5.68 0.16 -21.89
C GLY A 222 -7.01 0.81 -22.31
N ILE A 223 -7.34 1.98 -21.77
CA ILE A 223 -8.52 2.77 -22.16
C ILE A 223 -8.22 3.77 -23.27
N ARG A 224 -7.03 3.69 -23.88
CA ARG A 224 -6.54 4.61 -24.92
C ARG A 224 -6.53 6.08 -24.46
N ALA A 225 -6.20 6.32 -23.22
CA ALA A 225 -5.92 7.64 -22.69
C ALA A 225 -4.41 7.92 -22.75
N GLU A 226 -4.05 9.20 -22.87
CA GLU A 226 -2.68 9.64 -22.73
C GLU A 226 -2.23 9.47 -21.25
N PRO A 227 -1.22 8.67 -20.94
CA PRO A 227 -0.74 8.55 -19.58
C PRO A 227 -0.07 9.85 -19.10
N TYR A 228 -0.26 10.18 -17.84
CA TYR A 228 0.52 11.25 -17.21
C TYR A 228 2.02 10.96 -17.26
N ALA A 229 2.85 11.99 -17.15
CA ALA A 229 4.30 11.82 -16.97
C ALA A 229 4.61 10.96 -15.74
N SER A 230 5.72 10.23 -15.73
CA SER A 230 6.02 9.23 -14.68
C SER A 230 6.06 9.81 -13.25
N GLU A 231 6.43 11.09 -13.11
CA GLU A 231 6.47 11.78 -11.82
C GLU A 231 5.33 12.78 -11.64
N ALA A 232 4.28 12.69 -12.44
CA ALA A 232 3.13 13.59 -12.37
C ALA A 232 2.39 13.43 -11.02
N PRO A 233 1.96 14.55 -10.39
CA PRO A 233 1.31 14.52 -9.08
C PRO A 233 -0.03 13.77 -9.10
N GLU A 234 -0.66 13.63 -10.27
CA GLU A 234 -1.90 12.88 -10.46
C GLU A 234 -1.78 11.43 -9.99
N TYR A 235 -0.62 10.81 -10.17
CA TYR A 235 -0.39 9.44 -9.67
C TYR A 235 -0.34 9.39 -8.14
N VAL A 236 0.28 10.37 -7.50
CA VAL A 236 0.32 10.45 -6.02
C VAL A 236 -1.07 10.70 -5.45
N MET A 237 -1.87 11.56 -6.10
CA MET A 237 -3.27 11.81 -5.71
C MET A 237 -4.15 10.56 -5.87
N LEU A 238 -4.01 9.85 -7.00
CA LEU A 238 -4.69 8.57 -7.22
C LEU A 238 -4.28 7.54 -6.18
N GLU A 239 -2.99 7.39 -5.90
CA GLU A 239 -2.50 6.46 -4.89
C GLU A 239 -3.05 6.81 -3.51
N LEU A 240 -3.02 8.08 -3.11
CA LEU A 240 -3.58 8.54 -1.84
C LEU A 240 -5.06 8.17 -1.71
N PHE A 241 -5.86 8.41 -2.74
CA PHE A 241 -7.27 8.03 -2.77
C PHE A 241 -7.46 6.50 -2.67
N LEU A 242 -6.67 5.73 -3.43
CA LEU A 242 -6.76 4.26 -3.43
C LEU A 242 -6.32 3.65 -2.09
N MET A 243 -5.28 4.20 -1.46
CA MET A 243 -4.84 3.79 -0.13
C MET A 243 -5.89 4.12 0.94
N ASP A 244 -6.59 5.25 0.81
CA ASP A 244 -7.70 5.58 1.69
C ASP A 244 -8.89 4.61 1.52
N ARG A 245 -9.22 4.22 0.29
CA ARG A 245 -10.20 3.14 0.01
C ARG A 245 -9.82 1.81 0.67
N ALA A 246 -8.53 1.51 0.72
CA ALA A 246 -7.99 0.28 1.31
C ALA A 246 -7.68 0.40 2.82
N LYS A 247 -8.00 1.52 3.45
CA LYS A 247 -7.72 1.76 4.88
C LYS A 247 -8.25 0.62 5.75
N GLY A 248 -7.38 0.07 6.59
CA GLY A 248 -7.67 -1.07 7.46
C GLY A 248 -7.47 -2.45 6.82
N MET A 249 -7.37 -2.55 5.49
CA MET A 249 -7.01 -3.81 4.83
C MET A 249 -5.54 -4.15 5.07
N VAL A 250 -5.22 -5.44 5.03
CA VAL A 250 -3.84 -5.91 5.26
C VAL A 250 -2.95 -5.59 4.05
N LEU A 251 -1.76 -5.05 4.31
CA LEU A 251 -0.74 -4.84 3.28
C LEU A 251 -0.05 -6.18 2.96
N GLU A 252 0.03 -6.52 1.68
CA GLU A 252 0.47 -7.82 1.17
C GLU A 252 1.82 -7.76 0.41
N ALA A 253 2.48 -6.60 0.40
CA ALA A 253 3.68 -6.35 -0.42
C ALA A 253 4.90 -7.23 -0.03
N PRO A 254 5.68 -7.72 -1.04
CA PRO A 254 5.40 -7.60 -2.47
C PRO A 254 4.34 -8.63 -2.93
N GLY A 255 3.33 -8.16 -3.62
CA GLY A 255 2.30 -9.02 -4.18
C GLY A 255 2.77 -9.75 -5.45
N VAL A 256 2.05 -10.81 -5.85
CA VAL A 256 2.23 -11.52 -7.13
C VAL A 256 0.92 -11.46 -7.91
N ARG A 257 0.98 -11.19 -9.20
CA ARG A 257 -0.21 -11.16 -10.08
C ARG A 257 0.13 -11.76 -11.45
N PRO A 258 -0.89 -12.19 -12.20
CA PRO A 258 -0.73 -12.66 -13.58
C PRO A 258 0.02 -11.70 -14.47
#